data_78dd1ecc00b4460b0431a5443add0010
#
_entry.id   78dd1ecc00b4460b0431a5443add0010
#
_cell.length_a   1.000
_cell.length_b   1.000
_cell.length_c   1.000
_cell.angle_alpha   90.00
_cell.angle_beta   90.00
_cell.angle_gamma   90.00
#
_symmetry.space_group_name_H-M   'P 1'
#
loop_
_entity.id
_entity.type
_entity.pdbx_description
1 polymer ?
#
loop_
_entity_poly.entity_id
_entity_poly.type
_entity_poly.pdbx_seq_one_letter_code
_entity_poly.pdbx_strand_id
1 'polypeptide(L)'
;FQSRSYLGLFGVLLLVSLVIFYCLLYGSYYSNSYSSLSLLWFLVITSFCSYSLLCVGWGSYNNYSLMSSIRSAFGSISFEACFMCIVIFSGLSYLSYNLNDFNLDYWWCSAFLFPVIVILYLVSILCETNRTPFDYG
;
A
#
# COMPACT_ATOMS: atom_id res chain seq x y z
N PHE A 1 -7.18 6.53 -25.28
CA PHE A 1 -5.99 7.42 -25.18
C PHE A 1 -6.27 8.83 -25.65
N GLN A 2 -7.18 9.52 -24.98
CA GLN A 2 -7.40 10.94 -25.25
C GLN A 2 -6.90 11.77 -24.07
N SER A 3 -5.64 11.63 -23.72
CA SER A 3 -5.06 12.48 -22.69
C SER A 3 -4.77 13.85 -23.28
N ARG A 4 -5.41 14.87 -22.71
CA ARG A 4 -5.24 16.25 -23.17
C ARG A 4 -4.19 17.01 -22.38
N SER A 5 -3.53 16.36 -21.43
CA SER A 5 -2.49 16.98 -20.61
C SER A 5 -1.40 15.96 -20.29
N TYR A 6 -0.29 16.46 -19.76
CA TYR A 6 0.82 15.62 -19.31
C TYR A 6 0.54 14.93 -17.97
N LEU A 7 -0.61 15.18 -17.37
CA LEU A 7 -0.96 14.66 -16.06
C LEU A 7 -1.10 13.12 -16.08
N GLY A 8 -1.70 12.57 -17.14
CA GLY A 8 -1.80 11.12 -17.30
C GLY A 8 -0.45 10.45 -17.44
N LEU A 9 0.45 11.07 -18.21
CA LEU A 9 1.82 10.59 -18.35
C LEU A 9 2.56 10.64 -17.02
N PHE A 10 2.38 11.71 -16.26
CA PHE A 10 2.96 11.84 -14.92
C PHE A 10 2.46 10.73 -13.98
N GLY A 11 1.18 10.40 -14.04
CA GLY A 11 0.62 9.31 -13.24
C GLY A 11 1.23 7.96 -13.56
N VAL A 12 1.44 7.66 -14.85
CA VAL A 12 2.08 6.42 -15.28
C VAL A 12 3.54 6.38 -14.83
N LEU A 13 4.27 7.48 -14.97
CA LEU A 13 5.65 7.56 -14.50
C LEU A 13 5.75 7.39 -12.99
N LEU A 14 4.80 7.93 -12.25
CA LEU A 14 4.72 7.75 -10.80
C LEU A 14 4.53 6.28 -10.44
N LEU A 15 3.65 5.57 -11.16
CA LEU A 15 3.46 4.14 -10.94
C LEU A 15 4.74 3.35 -11.15
N VAL A 16 5.45 3.63 -12.24
CA VAL A 16 6.72 2.96 -12.53
C VAL A 16 7.74 3.22 -11.43
N SER A 17 7.84 4.46 -10.96
CA SER A 17 8.76 4.81 -9.89
C SER A 17 8.42 4.10 -8.59
N LEU A 18 7.14 3.93 -8.27
CA LEU A 18 6.70 3.19 -7.09
C LEU A 18 7.08 1.72 -7.16
N VAL A 19 6.98 1.11 -8.32
CA VAL A 19 7.42 -0.28 -8.51
C VAL A 19 8.92 -0.40 -8.27
N ILE A 20 9.70 0.56 -8.73
CA ILE A 20 11.14 0.58 -8.47
C ILE A 20 11.43 0.67 -6.96
N PHE A 21 10.69 1.50 -6.23
CA PHE A 21 10.84 1.60 -4.78
C PHE A 21 10.48 0.30 -4.07
N TYR A 22 9.46 -0.41 -4.50
CA TYR A 22 9.15 -1.74 -3.95
C TYR A 22 10.28 -2.73 -4.18
N CYS A 23 10.88 -2.71 -5.37
CA CYS A 23 12.02 -3.56 -5.67
C CYS A 23 13.23 -3.23 -4.78
N LEU A 24 13.47 -1.96 -4.51
CA LEU A 24 14.54 -1.53 -3.61
C LEU A 24 14.31 -2.02 -2.19
N LEU A 25 13.07 -1.94 -1.67
CA LEU A 25 12.75 -2.47 -0.36
C LEU A 25 12.99 -3.98 -0.27
N TYR A 26 12.58 -4.69 -1.30
CA TYR A 26 12.76 -6.14 -1.36
C TYR A 26 14.24 -6.50 -1.47
N GLY A 27 15.00 -5.74 -2.24
CA GLY A 27 16.44 -5.91 -2.35
C GLY A 27 17.17 -5.68 -1.03
N SER A 28 16.75 -4.68 -0.27
CA SER A 28 17.35 -4.40 1.04
C SER A 28 17.09 -5.51 2.05
N TYR A 29 16.00 -6.27 1.88
CA TYR A 29 15.69 -7.41 2.72
C TYR A 29 16.69 -8.56 2.53
N TYR A 30 17.11 -8.83 1.29
CA TYR A 30 18.04 -9.90 0.99
C TYR A 30 19.50 -9.48 1.04
N SER A 31 19.79 -8.21 0.81
CA SER A 31 21.13 -7.67 0.97
C SER A 31 21.37 -7.34 2.44
N ASN A 32 22.62 -7.40 2.88
CA ASN A 32 22.99 -7.06 4.26
C ASN A 32 22.92 -5.56 4.55
N SER A 33 22.26 -4.77 3.72
CA SER A 33 22.02 -3.36 3.97
C SER A 33 20.80 -3.22 4.90
N TYR A 34 21.02 -2.76 6.10
CA TYR A 34 19.97 -2.61 7.10
C TYR A 34 19.36 -1.22 7.03
N SER A 35 18.04 -1.18 6.85
CA SER A 35 17.25 0.04 7.00
C SER A 35 16.39 -0.11 8.24
N SER A 36 16.56 0.77 9.21
CA SER A 36 15.83 0.68 10.48
C SER A 36 14.35 0.98 10.36
N LEU A 37 13.92 1.63 9.26
CA LEU A 37 12.54 2.09 9.06
C LEU A 37 11.92 1.53 7.78
N SER A 38 12.31 0.32 7.37
CA SER A 38 11.82 -0.26 6.11
C SER A 38 10.30 -0.43 6.08
N LEU A 39 9.69 -0.75 7.20
CA LEU A 39 8.24 -0.91 7.29
C LEU A 39 7.51 0.42 7.06
N LEU A 40 8.04 1.50 7.60
CA LEU A 40 7.48 2.84 7.40
C LEU A 40 7.66 3.30 5.94
N TRP A 41 8.78 2.97 5.31
CA TRP A 41 8.98 3.24 3.89
C TRP A 41 7.95 2.50 3.03
N PHE A 42 7.65 1.28 3.39
CA PHE A 42 6.59 0.51 2.71
C PHE A 42 5.24 1.25 2.78
N LEU A 43 4.89 1.79 3.94
CA LEU A 43 3.67 2.58 4.09
C LEU A 43 3.67 3.83 3.21
N VAL A 44 4.78 4.54 3.14
CA VAL A 44 4.90 5.73 2.30
C VAL A 44 4.67 5.39 0.83
N ILE A 45 5.28 4.31 0.36
CA ILE A 45 5.14 3.88 -1.02
C ILE A 45 3.70 3.51 -1.35
N THR A 46 3.04 2.75 -0.48
CA THR A 46 1.65 2.36 -0.71
C THR A 46 0.70 3.55 -0.72
N SER A 47 0.98 4.59 0.08
CA SER A 47 0.15 5.78 0.12
C SER A 47 0.17 6.58 -1.20
N PHE A 48 1.29 6.56 -1.92
CA PHE A 48 1.38 7.26 -3.20
C PHE A 48 0.69 6.53 -4.36
N CYS A 49 0.36 5.27 -4.19
CA CYS A 49 -0.26 4.47 -5.25
C CYS A 49 -1.62 5.03 -5.68
N SER A 50 -2.43 5.48 -4.73
CA SER A 50 -3.73 6.07 -5.02
C SER A 50 -3.63 7.38 -5.81
N TYR A 51 -2.58 8.16 -5.55
CA TYR A 51 -2.37 9.43 -6.26
C TYR A 51 -2.04 9.22 -7.73
N SER A 52 -1.32 8.15 -8.07
CA SER A 52 -1.06 7.83 -9.48
C SER A 52 -2.36 7.55 -10.24
N LEU A 53 -3.28 6.83 -9.62
CA LEU A 53 -4.58 6.53 -10.20
C LEU A 53 -5.40 7.80 -10.42
N LEU A 54 -5.39 8.73 -9.45
CA LEU A 54 -6.05 10.02 -9.58
C LEU A 54 -5.48 10.85 -10.73
N CYS A 55 -4.16 10.86 -10.88
CA CYS A 55 -3.52 11.58 -11.97
C CYS A 55 -3.93 11.05 -13.34
N VAL A 56 -3.97 9.74 -13.49
CA VAL A 56 -4.39 9.11 -14.75
C VAL A 56 -5.85 9.42 -15.05
N GLY A 57 -6.72 9.32 -14.06
CA GLY A 57 -8.15 9.61 -14.25
C GLY A 57 -8.42 11.06 -14.59
N TRP A 58 -7.72 11.98 -13.94
CA TRP A 58 -7.86 13.41 -14.25
C TRP A 58 -7.33 13.72 -15.66
N GLY A 59 -6.18 13.14 -16.01
CA GLY A 59 -5.53 13.41 -17.29
C GLY A 59 -6.31 12.93 -18.50
N SER A 60 -7.24 12.00 -18.33
CA SER A 60 -8.08 11.50 -19.44
C SER A 60 -9.19 12.48 -19.84
N TYR A 61 -9.55 13.44 -18.98
CA TYR A 61 -10.63 14.42 -19.18
C TYR A 61 -11.96 13.78 -19.56
N ASN A 62 -12.22 12.59 -19.06
CA ASN A 62 -13.47 11.88 -19.22
C ASN A 62 -14.18 11.80 -17.88
N ASN A 63 -15.47 12.19 -17.83
CA ASN A 63 -16.23 12.20 -16.59
C ASN A 63 -16.34 10.82 -15.94
N TYR A 64 -16.55 9.77 -16.74
CA TYR A 64 -16.66 8.40 -16.23
C TYR A 64 -15.34 7.92 -15.64
N SER A 65 -14.26 8.20 -16.32
CA SER A 65 -12.92 7.84 -15.87
C SER A 65 -12.56 8.58 -14.58
N LEU A 66 -12.90 9.86 -14.49
CA LEU A 66 -12.66 10.66 -13.31
C LEU A 66 -13.46 10.15 -12.10
N MET A 67 -14.75 9.84 -12.27
CA MET A 67 -15.58 9.30 -11.21
C MET A 67 -15.06 7.96 -10.70
N SER A 68 -14.67 7.08 -11.62
CA SER A 68 -14.10 5.78 -11.28
C SER A 68 -12.79 5.90 -10.50
N SER A 69 -11.91 6.79 -10.94
CA SER A 69 -10.62 7.00 -10.28
C SER A 69 -10.77 7.61 -8.89
N ILE A 70 -11.70 8.56 -8.72
CA ILE A 70 -11.98 9.17 -7.41
C ILE A 70 -12.53 8.11 -6.45
N ARG A 71 -13.46 7.29 -6.91
CA ARG A 71 -14.03 6.22 -6.08
C ARG A 71 -12.97 5.22 -5.62
N SER A 72 -12.13 4.77 -6.53
CA SER A 72 -11.04 3.84 -6.22
C SER A 72 -10.02 4.47 -5.27
N ALA A 73 -9.67 5.72 -5.49
CA ALA A 73 -8.70 6.42 -4.66
C ALA A 73 -9.21 6.64 -3.24
N PHE A 74 -10.47 7.02 -3.07
CA PHE A 74 -11.04 7.19 -1.72
C PHE A 74 -11.10 5.87 -0.97
N GLY A 75 -11.45 4.78 -1.64
CA GLY A 75 -11.40 3.46 -1.05
C GLY A 75 -10.00 3.09 -0.58
N SER A 76 -9.00 3.30 -1.42
CA SER A 76 -7.61 3.01 -1.09
C SER A 76 -7.12 3.85 0.08
N ILE A 77 -7.40 5.14 0.10
CA ILE A 77 -6.96 6.04 1.17
C ILE A 77 -7.61 5.66 2.50
N SER A 78 -8.89 5.30 2.48
CA SER A 78 -9.62 4.91 3.69
C SER A 78 -9.03 3.65 4.33
N PHE A 79 -8.73 2.64 3.51
CA PHE A 79 -8.17 1.39 4.03
C PHE A 79 -6.68 1.49 4.32
N GLU A 80 -5.99 2.46 3.73
CA GLU A 80 -4.59 2.77 4.06
C GLU A 80 -4.45 3.19 5.52
N ALA A 81 -5.40 3.97 6.04
CA ALA A 81 -5.39 4.37 7.45
C ALA A 81 -5.47 3.16 8.37
N CYS A 82 -6.35 2.20 8.08
CA CYS A 82 -6.42 0.94 8.84
C CYS A 82 -5.13 0.14 8.74
N PHE A 83 -4.55 0.09 7.56
CA PHE A 83 -3.29 -0.61 7.33
C PHE A 83 -2.15 0.02 8.15
N MET A 84 -2.11 1.34 8.22
CA MET A 84 -1.13 2.05 9.04
C MET A 84 -1.25 1.66 10.51
N CYS A 85 -2.46 1.56 11.05
CA CYS A 85 -2.66 1.12 12.42
C CYS A 85 -2.14 -0.30 12.64
N ILE A 86 -2.39 -1.21 11.71
CA ILE A 86 -1.92 -2.60 11.78
C ILE A 86 -0.39 -2.64 11.81
N VAL A 87 0.25 -1.84 10.97
CA VAL A 87 1.71 -1.77 10.90
C VAL A 87 2.31 -1.24 12.19
N ILE A 88 1.69 -0.21 12.79
CA ILE A 88 2.16 0.34 14.07
C ILE A 88 2.05 -0.72 15.17
N PHE A 89 0.94 -1.44 15.25
CA PHE A 89 0.78 -2.51 16.24
C PHE A 89 1.80 -3.62 16.07
N SER A 90 2.04 -4.06 14.85
CA SER A 90 3.04 -5.09 14.60
C SER A 90 4.45 -4.61 14.93
N GLY A 91 4.75 -3.35 14.63
CA GLY A 91 6.03 -2.74 15.01
C GLY A 91 6.24 -2.69 16.51
N LEU A 92 5.19 -2.39 17.27
CA LEU A 92 5.25 -2.37 18.72
C LEU A 92 5.46 -3.78 19.29
N SER A 93 4.83 -4.79 18.71
CA SER A 93 4.95 -6.17 19.19
C SER A 93 6.37 -6.73 18.98
N TYR A 94 7.03 -6.34 17.88
CA TYR A 94 8.41 -6.76 17.59
C TYR A 94 9.46 -5.76 18.04
N LEU A 95 9.05 -4.61 18.56
CA LEU A 95 9.92 -3.52 19.03
C LEU A 95 10.85 -2.98 17.93
N SER A 96 10.43 -3.09 16.67
CA SER A 96 11.24 -2.66 15.54
C SER A 96 10.37 -2.42 14.31
N TYR A 97 10.78 -1.46 13.47
CA TYR A 97 10.18 -1.24 12.15
C TYR A 97 11.03 -1.81 11.02
N ASN A 98 12.07 -2.55 11.34
CA ASN A 98 12.92 -3.21 10.35
C ASN A 98 12.31 -4.56 9.99
N LEU A 99 12.03 -4.76 8.69
CA LEU A 99 11.43 -6.00 8.20
C LEU A 99 12.30 -7.23 8.46
N ASN A 100 13.62 -7.05 8.53
CA ASN A 100 14.53 -8.17 8.80
C ASN A 100 14.33 -8.75 10.20
N ASP A 101 13.93 -7.95 11.17
CA ASP A 101 13.72 -8.38 12.54
C ASP A 101 12.49 -9.28 12.68
N PHE A 102 11.54 -9.18 11.76
CA PHE A 102 10.35 -10.04 11.76
C PHE A 102 10.65 -11.50 11.42
N ASN A 103 11.80 -11.77 10.81
CA ASN A 103 12.20 -13.14 10.46
C ASN A 103 12.81 -13.91 11.62
N LEU A 104 13.26 -13.23 12.67
CA LEU A 104 13.95 -13.85 13.78
C LEU A 104 13.02 -14.55 14.75
N ASP A 105 11.72 -14.21 14.71
CA ASP A 105 10.74 -14.73 15.64
C ASP A 105 9.84 -15.76 14.99
N TYR A 106 9.18 -16.58 15.81
CA TYR A 106 8.21 -17.54 15.37
C TYR A 106 6.97 -16.82 14.83
N TRP A 107 6.71 -16.94 13.54
CA TRP A 107 5.62 -16.25 12.86
C TRP A 107 4.23 -16.57 13.44
N TRP A 108 4.05 -17.78 13.95
CA TRP A 108 2.77 -18.22 14.49
C TRP A 108 2.46 -17.65 15.86
N CYS A 109 3.47 -17.21 16.60
CA CYS A 109 3.28 -16.61 17.93
C CYS A 109 2.51 -15.29 17.85
N SER A 110 2.80 -14.45 16.84
CA SER A 110 2.11 -13.19 16.70
C SER A 110 0.61 -13.37 16.35
N ALA A 111 0.28 -14.41 15.58
CA ALA A 111 -1.10 -14.72 15.24
C ALA A 111 -1.91 -15.15 16.46
N PHE A 112 -1.30 -15.84 17.41
CA PHE A 112 -1.97 -16.24 18.64
C PHE A 112 -2.05 -15.14 19.68
N LEU A 113 -1.01 -14.33 19.80
CA LEU A 113 -0.96 -13.23 20.79
C LEU A 113 -1.86 -12.07 20.37
N PHE A 114 -1.94 -11.77 19.09
CA PHE A 114 -2.72 -10.63 18.58
C PHE A 114 -3.64 -11.07 17.44
N PRO A 115 -4.68 -11.87 17.73
CA PRO A 115 -5.59 -12.36 16.68
C PRO A 115 -6.36 -11.23 15.99
N VAL A 116 -6.61 -10.14 16.70
CA VAL A 116 -7.31 -8.97 16.15
C VAL A 116 -6.53 -8.36 15.00
N ILE A 117 -5.20 -8.29 15.09
CA ILE A 117 -4.34 -7.76 14.02
C ILE A 117 -4.49 -8.60 12.75
N VAL A 118 -4.50 -9.92 12.88
CA VAL A 118 -4.65 -10.83 11.74
C VAL A 118 -6.01 -10.63 11.06
N ILE A 119 -7.06 -10.51 11.83
CA ILE A 119 -8.43 -10.31 11.31
C ILE A 119 -8.52 -8.96 10.59
N LEU A 120 -8.01 -7.90 11.19
CA LEU A 120 -7.99 -6.56 10.59
C LEU A 120 -7.19 -6.54 9.29
N TYR A 121 -6.05 -7.21 9.28
CA TYR A 121 -5.21 -7.29 8.09
C TYR A 121 -5.93 -8.01 6.95
N LEU A 122 -6.60 -9.12 7.27
CA LEU A 122 -7.38 -9.86 6.28
C LEU A 122 -8.50 -9.00 5.68
N VAL A 123 -9.24 -8.29 6.52
CA VAL A 123 -10.30 -7.39 6.07
C VAL A 123 -9.73 -6.27 5.20
N SER A 124 -8.60 -5.70 5.57
CA SER A 124 -7.94 -4.64 4.79
C SER A 124 -7.53 -5.13 3.41
N ILE A 125 -6.98 -6.34 3.32
CA ILE A 125 -6.61 -6.93 2.03
C ILE A 125 -7.84 -7.12 1.14
N LEU A 126 -8.94 -7.62 1.70
CA LEU A 126 -10.18 -7.80 0.94
C LEU A 126 -10.72 -6.47 0.41
N CYS A 127 -10.61 -5.40 1.20
CA CYS A 127 -11.02 -4.07 0.78
C CYS A 127 -10.14 -3.51 -0.34
N GLU A 128 -8.83 -3.67 -0.25
CA GLU A 128 -7.89 -3.14 -1.25
C GLU A 128 -7.99 -3.89 -2.57
N THR A 129 -8.24 -5.19 -2.53
CA THR A 129 -8.36 -5.99 -3.74
C THR A 129 -9.75 -5.92 -4.36
N ASN A 130 -10.66 -5.16 -3.76
CA ASN A 130 -12.05 -5.02 -4.23
C ASN A 130 -12.75 -6.38 -4.38
N ARG A 131 -12.44 -7.28 -3.48
CA ARG A 131 -13.03 -8.60 -3.49
C ARG A 131 -14.32 -8.61 -2.67
N THR A 132 -15.21 -9.57 -2.95
CA THR A 132 -16.46 -9.74 -2.21
C THR A 132 -16.20 -9.76 -0.70
N PRO A 133 -16.92 -8.97 0.13
CA PRO A 133 -18.12 -8.16 -0.18
C PRO A 133 -17.83 -6.73 -0.68
N PHE A 134 -16.61 -6.37 -0.96
CA PHE A 134 -16.22 -5.02 -1.36
C PHE A 134 -16.05 -4.85 -2.88
N ASP A 135 -16.66 -5.74 -3.64
CA ASP A 135 -16.58 -5.73 -5.10
C ASP A 135 -17.65 -4.80 -5.70
N TYR A 136 -17.43 -3.49 -5.55
CA TYR A 136 -18.33 -2.48 -6.09
C TYR A 136 -17.60 -1.42 -6.93
N GLY A 137 -16.40 -1.72 -7.26
CA GLY A 137 -15.59 -0.85 -8.10
C GLY A 137 -15.75 -1.15 -9.55
#